data_9b5bda0fab16583a210e0a11a8b49fc5
#
_entry.id   9b5bda0fab16583a210e0a11a8b49fc5
#
_cell.length_a   1.000
_cell.length_b   1.000
_cell.length_c   1.000
_cell.angle_alpha   90.00
_cell.angle_beta   90.00
_cell.angle_gamma   90.00
#
_symmetry.space_group_name_H-M   'P 1'
#
loop_
_entity.id
_entity.type
_entity.pdbx_description
1 polymer ?
#
loop_
_entity_poly.entity_id
_entity_poly.type
_entity_poly.pdbx_seq_one_letter_code
_entity_poly.pdbx_strand_id
1 'polypeptide(L)'
;MSRWLRWLLSFLPRTAPPGPRLAIVRHHRVYAEGQQPLYRLGVGVATLERQLDLLGALGFTPVTVAEGLAWLRGARDGMRVAFSFDDGYRDNVALAGPALERRGARATF
;
A
#
# COMPACT_ATOMS: atom_id res chain seq x y z
N MET A 1 2.00 20.70 -0.53
CA MET A 1 1.56 19.32 -0.23
C MET A 1 2.34 18.35 -1.11
N SER A 2 2.96 17.34 -0.54
CA SER A 2 3.75 16.36 -1.29
C SER A 2 2.85 15.47 -2.16
N ARG A 3 3.44 14.87 -3.20
CA ARG A 3 2.69 13.98 -4.11
C ARG A 3 2.09 12.77 -3.38
N TRP A 4 2.85 12.19 -2.45
CA TRP A 4 2.38 11.04 -1.69
C TRP A 4 1.22 11.39 -0.75
N LEU A 5 1.22 12.57 -0.18
CA LEU A 5 0.13 13.03 0.67
C LEU A 5 -1.16 13.27 -0.13
N ARG A 6 -1.04 13.85 -1.32
CA ARG A 6 -2.19 14.00 -2.22
C ARG A 6 -2.74 12.64 -2.65
N TRP A 7 -1.84 11.70 -2.90
CA TRP A 7 -2.20 10.33 -3.21
C TRP A 7 -2.97 9.67 -2.05
N LEU A 8 -2.47 9.79 -0.82
CA LEU A 8 -3.19 9.31 0.36
C LEU A 8 -4.56 9.96 0.52
N LEU A 9 -4.64 11.27 0.36
CA LEU A 9 -5.90 12.00 0.50
C LEU A 9 -6.90 11.61 -0.59
N SER A 10 -6.44 11.09 -1.73
CA SER A 10 -7.34 10.59 -2.77
C SER A 10 -8.16 9.37 -2.35
N PHE A 11 -7.69 8.63 -1.34
CA PHE A 11 -8.44 7.51 -0.76
C PHE A 11 -9.51 7.96 0.24
N LEU A 12 -9.45 9.22 0.69
CA LEU A 12 -10.43 9.77 1.61
C LEU A 12 -11.59 10.34 0.80
N PRO A 13 -12.77 9.74 0.85
CA PRO A 13 -13.90 10.31 0.15
C PRO A 13 -14.33 11.60 0.82
N ARG A 14 -14.65 12.58 0.03
CA ARG A 14 -15.20 13.85 0.53
C ARG A 14 -16.58 13.65 1.14
N THR A 15 -17.30 12.67 0.64
CA THR A 15 -18.54 12.15 1.22
C THR A 15 -18.45 10.64 1.10
N ALA A 16 -18.39 9.95 2.23
CA ALA A 16 -18.29 8.49 2.23
C ALA A 16 -19.68 7.89 1.96
N PRO A 17 -19.96 7.28 0.79
CA PRO A 17 -21.07 6.36 0.74
C PRO A 17 -20.82 5.26 1.75
N PRO A 18 -21.83 4.83 2.53
CA PRO A 18 -21.67 3.68 3.40
C PRO A 18 -21.33 2.44 2.56
N GLY A 19 -20.41 1.64 3.04
CA GLY A 19 -20.05 0.40 2.36
C GLY A 19 -18.57 0.06 2.50
N PRO A 20 -18.21 -1.16 2.12
CA PRO A 20 -16.84 -1.64 2.19
C PRO A 20 -15.98 -0.98 1.13
N ARG A 21 -14.68 -0.81 1.44
CA ARG A 21 -13.70 -0.22 0.54
C ARG A 21 -12.45 -1.05 0.47
N LEU A 22 -12.03 -1.30 -0.74
CA LEU A 22 -10.74 -1.93 -1.02
C LEU A 22 -9.94 -0.99 -1.93
N ALA A 23 -8.81 -0.51 -1.41
CA ALA A 23 -7.84 0.22 -2.21
C ALA A 23 -6.74 -0.75 -2.65
N ILE A 24 -6.35 -0.70 -3.91
CA ILE A 24 -5.23 -1.48 -4.42
C ILE A 24 -4.13 -0.50 -4.82
N VAL A 25 -2.98 -0.61 -4.15
CA VAL A 25 -1.83 0.26 -4.37
C VAL A 25 -0.75 -0.53 -5.08
N ARG A 26 -0.44 -0.13 -6.30
CA ARG A 26 0.55 -0.81 -7.11
C ARG A 26 1.91 -0.14 -6.98
N HIS A 27 2.91 -0.94 -6.70
CA HIS A 27 4.32 -0.55 -6.70
C HIS A 27 5.12 -1.41 -7.66
N HIS A 28 6.27 -0.92 -8.07
CA HIS A 28 7.25 -1.66 -8.86
C HIS A 28 8.53 -1.82 -8.05
N ARG A 29 9.36 -0.81 -8.02
CA ARG A 29 10.62 -0.84 -7.30
C ARG A 29 10.54 -0.16 -5.94
N VAL A 30 11.36 -0.64 -5.01
CA VAL A 30 11.55 -0.03 -3.70
C VAL A 30 13.02 0.30 -3.54
N TYR A 31 13.34 1.51 -3.16
CA TYR A 31 14.71 2.00 -3.07
C TYR A 31 15.14 2.14 -1.62
N ALA A 32 16.40 1.78 -1.34
CA ALA A 32 17.02 2.10 -0.08
C ALA A 32 17.21 3.63 0.03
N GLU A 33 17.31 4.12 1.25
CA GLU A 33 17.56 5.52 1.49
C GLU A 33 18.86 5.98 0.80
N GLY A 34 18.80 7.13 0.14
CA GLY A 34 19.93 7.69 -0.60
C GLY A 34 20.11 7.16 -2.02
N GLN A 35 19.37 6.14 -2.42
CA GLN A 35 19.39 5.66 -3.81
C GLN A 35 18.53 6.55 -4.70
N GLN A 36 19.02 6.82 -5.91
CA GLN A 36 18.27 7.57 -6.91
C GLN A 36 17.56 6.61 -7.85
N PRO A 37 16.24 6.75 -8.02
CA PRO A 37 15.50 5.88 -8.93
C PRO A 37 15.86 6.18 -10.38
N LEU A 38 16.25 5.13 -11.12
CA LEU A 38 16.28 5.18 -12.56
C LEU A 38 14.82 5.20 -13.04
N TYR A 39 14.49 6.13 -13.91
CA TYR A 39 13.15 6.22 -14.55
C TYR A 39 11.97 6.53 -13.62
N ARG A 40 12.19 6.95 -12.38
CA ARG A 40 11.12 7.27 -11.41
C ARG A 40 10.10 6.14 -11.21
N LEU A 41 10.55 4.90 -11.35
CA LEU A 41 9.68 3.72 -11.33
C LEU A 41 9.58 3.10 -9.94
N GLY A 42 9.69 3.88 -8.88
CA GLY A 42 9.70 3.30 -7.56
C GLY A 42 9.46 4.30 -6.45
N VAL A 43 9.50 3.76 -5.27
CA VAL A 43 9.29 4.47 -4.01
C VAL A 43 10.43 4.15 -3.06
N GLY A 44 10.88 5.14 -2.29
CA GLY A 44 11.83 4.89 -1.21
C GLY A 44 11.21 4.04 -0.12
N VAL A 45 12.00 3.19 0.53
CA VAL A 45 11.50 2.32 1.60
C VAL A 45 10.88 3.12 2.75
N ALA A 46 11.44 4.27 3.10
CA ALA A 46 10.87 5.14 4.13
C ALA A 46 9.49 5.67 3.74
N THR A 47 9.28 5.99 2.47
CA THR A 47 7.98 6.42 1.96
C THR A 47 6.98 5.27 1.99
N LEU A 48 7.38 4.06 1.60
CA LEU A 48 6.55 2.87 1.71
C LEU A 48 6.10 2.63 3.15
N GLU A 49 7.04 2.70 4.09
CA GLU A 49 6.74 2.53 5.51
C GLU A 49 5.74 3.58 6.00
N ARG A 50 5.92 4.82 5.58
CA ARG A 50 5.02 5.91 5.93
C ARG A 50 3.62 5.71 5.34
N GLN A 51 3.52 5.21 4.10
CA GLN A 51 2.24 4.84 3.49
C GLN A 51 1.53 3.78 4.32
N LEU A 52 2.23 2.73 4.72
CA LEU A 52 1.68 1.66 5.54
C LEU A 52 1.16 2.20 6.89
N ASP A 53 1.96 3.02 7.56
CA ASP A 53 1.60 3.57 8.87
C ASP A 53 0.39 4.51 8.78
N LEU A 54 0.36 5.37 7.77
CA LEU A 54 -0.74 6.33 7.59
C LEU A 54 -2.04 5.63 7.20
N LEU A 55 -1.98 4.65 6.30
CA LEU A 55 -3.16 3.88 5.92
C LEU A 55 -3.71 3.11 7.11
N GLY A 56 -2.83 2.51 7.93
CA GLY A 56 -3.24 1.86 9.16
C GLY A 56 -3.92 2.82 10.14
N ALA A 57 -3.37 4.03 10.31
CA ALA A 57 -3.96 5.07 11.16
C ALA A 57 -5.32 5.55 10.65
N LEU A 58 -5.55 5.49 9.34
CA LEU A 58 -6.83 5.83 8.73
C LEU A 58 -7.86 4.69 8.78
N GLY A 59 -7.49 3.55 9.33
CA GLY A 59 -8.39 2.41 9.49
C GLY A 59 -8.32 1.37 8.38
N PHE A 60 -7.36 1.47 7.46
CA PHE A 60 -7.16 0.46 6.43
C PHE A 60 -6.36 -0.73 6.97
N THR A 61 -6.88 -1.91 6.79
CA THR A 61 -6.17 -3.15 7.14
C THR A 61 -5.43 -3.67 5.90
N PRO A 62 -4.10 -3.88 5.96
CA PRO A 62 -3.35 -4.44 4.83
C PRO A 62 -3.69 -5.91 4.62
N VAL A 63 -4.00 -6.25 3.38
CA VAL A 63 -4.33 -7.62 2.96
C VAL A 63 -3.69 -7.91 1.62
N THR A 64 -3.65 -9.16 1.20
CA THR A 64 -3.30 -9.48 -0.19
C THR A 64 -4.45 -9.10 -1.12
N VAL A 65 -4.17 -8.98 -2.42
CA VAL A 65 -5.22 -8.71 -3.41
C VAL A 65 -6.32 -9.79 -3.34
N ALA A 66 -5.93 -11.04 -3.28
CA ALA A 66 -6.88 -12.16 -3.20
C ALA A 66 -7.76 -12.09 -1.94
N GLU A 67 -7.14 -11.82 -0.79
CA GLU A 67 -7.86 -11.65 0.47
C GLU A 67 -8.82 -10.47 0.42
N GLY A 68 -8.37 -9.35 -0.14
CA GLY A 68 -9.18 -8.15 -0.28
C GLY A 68 -10.41 -8.36 -1.15
N LEU A 69 -10.25 -9.03 -2.29
CA LEU A 69 -11.35 -9.33 -3.20
C LEU A 69 -12.36 -10.29 -2.55
N ALA A 70 -11.87 -11.32 -1.85
CA ALA A 70 -12.74 -12.25 -1.15
C ALA A 70 -13.52 -11.54 -0.03
N TRP A 71 -12.84 -10.70 0.74
CA TRP A 71 -13.47 -9.91 1.79
C TRP A 71 -14.56 -8.98 1.23
N LEU A 72 -14.28 -8.30 0.12
CA LEU A 72 -15.20 -7.33 -0.47
C LEU A 72 -16.54 -7.94 -0.87
N ARG A 73 -16.55 -9.21 -1.26
CA ARG A 73 -17.77 -9.91 -1.69
C ARG A 73 -18.82 -10.06 -0.59
N GLY A 74 -18.40 -10.15 0.67
CA GLY A 74 -19.30 -10.35 1.80
C GLY A 74 -19.31 -9.23 2.82
N ALA A 75 -18.45 -8.24 2.66
CA ALA A 75 -18.32 -7.18 3.64
C ALA A 75 -19.45 -6.16 3.54
N ARG A 76 -19.89 -5.64 4.68
CA ARG A 76 -20.88 -4.57 4.75
C ARG A 76 -20.27 -3.20 4.96
N ASP A 77 -19.10 -3.14 5.58
CA ASP A 77 -18.36 -1.92 5.87
C ASP A 77 -16.88 -2.25 6.02
N GLY A 78 -16.10 -1.27 6.40
CA GLY A 78 -14.67 -1.40 6.65
C GLY A 78 -13.82 -1.01 5.47
N MET A 79 -12.52 -0.96 5.72
CA MET A 79 -11.54 -0.52 4.74
C MET A 79 -10.36 -1.47 4.72
N ARG A 80 -9.98 -1.92 3.52
CA ARG A 80 -8.82 -2.77 3.29
C ARG A 80 -7.94 -2.13 2.24
N VAL A 81 -6.64 -2.34 2.36
CA VAL A 81 -5.67 -1.93 1.34
C VAL A 81 -4.84 -3.13 0.94
N ALA A 82 -4.68 -3.32 -0.36
CA ALA A 82 -3.82 -4.35 -0.91
C ALA A 82 -2.65 -3.69 -1.61
N PHE A 83 -1.44 -3.95 -1.12
CA PHE A 83 -0.21 -3.53 -1.80
C PHE A 83 0.18 -4.62 -2.79
N SER A 84 0.41 -4.23 -4.03
CA SER A 84 0.87 -5.11 -5.10
C SER A 84 2.23 -4.62 -5.60
N PHE A 85 3.18 -5.54 -5.74
CA PHE A 85 4.53 -5.24 -6.25
C PHE A 85 4.74 -6.01 -7.54
N ASP A 86 4.82 -5.29 -8.64
CA ASP A 86 4.92 -5.87 -9.97
C ASP A 86 6.36 -6.11 -10.40
N ASP A 87 6.55 -7.01 -11.37
CA ASP A 87 7.79 -7.27 -12.11
C ASP A 87 8.88 -8.06 -11.37
N GLY A 88 8.63 -8.53 -10.15
CA GLY A 88 9.54 -9.46 -9.46
C GLY A 88 10.93 -8.90 -9.14
N TYR A 89 11.05 -7.61 -8.89
CA TYR A 89 12.32 -7.01 -8.51
C TYR A 89 12.85 -7.56 -7.19
N ARG A 90 14.17 -7.72 -7.10
CA ARG A 90 14.84 -8.21 -5.89
C ARG A 90 14.54 -7.33 -4.68
N ASP A 91 14.42 -6.03 -4.87
CA ASP A 91 14.14 -5.09 -3.79
C ASP A 91 12.74 -5.28 -3.18
N ASN A 92 11.83 -5.94 -3.87
CA ASN A 92 10.53 -6.30 -3.30
C ASN A 92 10.71 -7.24 -2.09
N VAL A 93 11.63 -8.19 -2.17
CA VAL A 93 11.96 -9.10 -1.06
C VAL A 93 12.92 -8.43 -0.07
N ALA A 94 13.96 -7.77 -0.57
CA ALA A 94 15.04 -7.25 0.26
C ALA A 94 14.65 -6.02 1.08
N LEU A 95 13.76 -5.17 0.56
CA LEU A 95 13.40 -3.90 1.19
C LEU A 95 11.91 -3.82 1.56
N ALA A 96 11.02 -4.19 0.65
CA ALA A 96 9.59 -4.16 0.95
C ALA A 96 9.20 -5.25 1.95
N GLY A 97 9.75 -6.46 1.81
CA GLY A 97 9.46 -7.57 2.71
C GLY A 97 9.65 -7.22 4.19
N PRO A 98 10.85 -6.78 4.61
CA PRO A 98 11.08 -6.39 6.01
C PRO A 98 10.17 -5.26 6.50
N ALA A 99 9.88 -4.28 5.66
CA ALA A 99 8.98 -3.18 6.01
C ALA A 99 7.56 -3.67 6.29
N LEU A 100 7.08 -4.61 5.48
CA LEU A 100 5.79 -5.26 5.67
C LEU A 100 5.77 -6.14 6.92
N GLU A 101 6.81 -6.96 7.11
CA GLU A 101 6.92 -7.87 8.27
C GLU A 101 6.90 -7.12 9.59
N ARG A 102 7.62 -6.01 9.69
CA ARG A 102 7.65 -5.20 10.91
C ARG A 102 6.27 -4.68 11.30
N ARG A 103 5.34 -4.61 10.38
CA ARG A 103 3.99 -4.11 10.59
C ARG A 103 2.94 -5.22 10.59
N GLY A 104 3.36 -6.47 10.50
CA GLY A 104 2.45 -7.59 10.35
C GLY A 104 1.56 -7.48 9.10
N ALA A 105 2.04 -6.76 8.10
CA ALA A 105 1.29 -6.51 6.87
C ALA A 105 1.59 -7.56 5.81
N ARG A 106 0.60 -7.87 5.01
CA ARG A 106 0.73 -8.79 3.87
C ARG A 106 0.60 -7.99 2.57
N ALA A 107 1.18 -8.53 1.51
CA ALA A 107 1.15 -7.92 0.19
C ALA A 107 1.13 -9.01 -0.89
N THR A 108 0.93 -8.58 -2.12
CA THR A 108 0.98 -9.46 -3.30
C THR A 108 2.23 -9.12 -4.11
N PHE A 109 2.97 -10.15 -4.54
CA PHE A 109 4.17 -10.02 -5.35
C PHE A 109 4.00 -10.76 -6.66
#